data_4c0be0b37b0634c0e901f51d70245026
#
_entry.id   4c0be0b37b0634c0e901f51d70245026
#
_cell.length_a   1.000
_cell.length_b   1.000
_cell.length_c   1.000
_cell.angle_alpha   90.00
_cell.angle_beta   90.00
_cell.angle_gamma   90.00
#
_symmetry.space_group_name_H-M   'P 1'
#
loop_
_entity.id
_entity.type
_entity.pdbx_description
1 polymer ?
#
loop_
_entity_poly.entity_id
_entity_poly.type
_entity_poly.pdbx_seq_one_letter_code
_entity_poly.pdbx_strand_id
1 'polypeptide(L)'
;MDTARELPKKMKAIVAYAPGDYRFEVVDTPRAGEGEMILRALGVSVLVTAVGTTLGVILTMLMGYVLSRSNYKLNGFFTMVVFIPMIFNGGMISSYVVNTQLLNLKNSIWSLILPLCVSSFNVVICKTFFKTNIPESVIESAQIDGATQFQIFGKIALPLSKPLMATIALFLTFGYWN
;
A
#
# COMPACT_ATOMS: atom_id res chain seq x y z
N MET A 1 19.43 22.99 -31.53
CA MET A 1 20.77 22.44 -31.17
C MET A 1 20.56 21.23 -30.31
N ASP A 2 20.46 20.11 -31.01
CA ASP A 2 20.06 18.80 -30.39
C ASP A 2 21.35 18.03 -30.16
N THR A 3 21.91 18.12 -28.98
CA THR A 3 22.99 17.24 -28.52
C THR A 3 22.40 16.05 -27.80
N ALA A 4 21.72 15.18 -28.56
CA ALA A 4 21.50 13.82 -28.13
C ALA A 4 22.89 13.19 -27.90
N ARG A 5 23.34 13.14 -26.65
CA ARG A 5 24.53 12.40 -26.25
C ARG A 5 24.27 10.93 -26.61
N GLU A 6 24.86 10.49 -27.71
CA GLU A 6 24.85 9.08 -28.06
C GLU A 6 25.49 8.29 -26.92
N LEU A 7 24.71 7.44 -26.29
CA LEU A 7 25.20 6.53 -25.25
C LEU A 7 26.22 5.58 -25.87
N PRO A 8 27.34 5.32 -25.17
CA PRO A 8 28.35 4.38 -25.66
C PRO A 8 27.73 2.99 -25.88
N LYS A 9 28.18 2.27 -26.91
CA LYS A 9 27.67 0.93 -27.25
C LYS A 9 27.88 -0.08 -26.10
N LYS A 10 28.91 0.11 -25.28
CA LYS A 10 29.25 -0.73 -24.13
C LYS A 10 29.50 0.14 -22.92
N MET A 11 29.06 -0.32 -21.75
CA MET A 11 29.31 0.34 -20.48
C MET A 11 29.88 -0.63 -19.46
N LYS A 12 30.66 -0.11 -18.49
CA LYS A 12 31.07 -0.89 -17.31
C LYS A 12 29.93 -0.95 -16.32
N ALA A 13 29.47 -2.13 -15.98
CA ALA A 13 28.43 -2.35 -15.01
C ALA A 13 28.92 -3.36 -13.93
N ILE A 14 28.35 -3.23 -12.74
CA ILE A 14 28.54 -4.22 -11.70
C ILE A 14 27.47 -5.30 -11.91
N VAL A 15 27.90 -6.51 -12.25
CA VAL A 15 27.00 -7.65 -12.44
C VAL A 15 27.06 -8.51 -11.19
N ALA A 16 25.89 -8.78 -10.58
CA ALA A 16 25.75 -9.64 -9.42
C ALA A 16 25.44 -11.07 -9.88
N TYR A 17 26.31 -12.02 -9.61
CA TYR A 17 26.13 -13.45 -9.93
C TYR A 17 25.56 -14.24 -8.76
N ALA A 18 25.91 -13.84 -7.53
CA ALA A 18 25.40 -14.41 -6.30
C ALA A 18 25.46 -13.37 -5.16
N PRO A 19 24.80 -13.61 -4.02
CA PRO A 19 24.95 -12.76 -2.85
C PRO A 19 26.43 -12.68 -2.42
N GLY A 20 27.05 -11.50 -2.61
CA GLY A 20 28.48 -11.27 -2.31
C GLY A 20 29.44 -11.42 -3.49
N ASP A 21 29.02 -11.96 -4.65
CA ASP A 21 29.84 -12.02 -5.88
C ASP A 21 29.43 -10.91 -6.86
N TYR A 22 30.16 -9.81 -6.80
CA TYR A 22 29.95 -8.64 -7.67
C TYR A 22 31.17 -8.46 -8.56
N ARG A 23 30.98 -8.51 -9.89
CA ARG A 23 32.06 -8.34 -10.85
C ARG A 23 31.84 -7.13 -11.73
N PHE A 24 32.94 -6.42 -12.04
CA PHE A 24 32.90 -5.36 -13.04
C PHE A 24 33.04 -5.97 -14.41
N GLU A 25 31.98 -5.90 -15.21
CA GLU A 25 31.99 -6.37 -16.58
C GLU A 25 31.61 -5.27 -17.57
N VAL A 26 32.10 -5.41 -18.78
CA VAL A 26 31.72 -4.56 -19.89
C VAL A 26 30.52 -5.21 -20.56
N VAL A 27 29.33 -4.67 -20.29
CA VAL A 27 28.08 -5.14 -20.87
C VAL A 27 27.59 -4.20 -21.97
N ASP A 28 26.81 -4.74 -22.89
CA ASP A 28 26.16 -3.90 -23.89
C ASP A 28 25.21 -2.91 -23.21
N THR A 29 25.30 -1.65 -23.59
CA THR A 29 24.41 -0.62 -23.03
C THR A 29 22.99 -0.96 -23.43
N PRO A 30 22.06 -1.18 -22.46
CA PRO A 30 20.68 -1.50 -22.77
C PRO A 30 20.07 -0.34 -23.55
N ARG A 31 19.75 -0.56 -24.80
CA ARG A 31 19.06 0.40 -25.65
C ARG A 31 17.58 0.08 -25.61
N ALA A 32 16.84 0.87 -24.86
CA ALA A 32 15.39 0.87 -25.03
C ALA A 32 15.07 1.61 -26.33
N GLY A 33 14.21 1.05 -27.17
CA GLY A 33 13.64 1.78 -28.29
C GLY A 33 12.98 3.07 -27.79
N GLU A 34 12.96 4.11 -28.62
CA GLU A 34 12.34 5.38 -28.26
C GLU A 34 10.89 5.11 -27.79
N GLY A 35 10.58 5.45 -26.54
CA GLY A 35 9.28 5.25 -25.93
C GLY A 35 9.06 3.90 -25.24
N GLU A 36 9.81 2.83 -25.51
CA GLU A 36 9.56 1.51 -24.90
C GLU A 36 9.80 1.49 -23.39
N MET A 37 10.82 2.21 -22.92
CA MET A 37 11.12 2.33 -21.49
C MET A 37 10.01 3.12 -20.77
N ILE A 38 9.50 4.18 -21.39
CA ILE A 38 8.41 5.00 -20.86
C ILE A 38 7.11 4.18 -20.78
N LEU A 39 6.79 3.44 -21.84
CA LEU A 39 5.59 2.59 -21.86
C LEU A 39 5.64 1.48 -20.81
N ARG A 40 6.79 0.85 -20.61
CA ARG A 40 6.96 -0.16 -19.54
C ARG A 40 6.83 0.46 -18.16
N ALA A 41 7.48 1.60 -17.92
CA ALA A 41 7.37 2.31 -16.64
C ALA A 41 5.93 2.71 -16.33
N LEU A 42 5.22 3.29 -17.32
CA LEU A 42 3.79 3.64 -17.18
C LEU A 42 2.93 2.40 -16.93
N GLY A 43 3.15 1.30 -17.65
CA GLY A 43 2.41 0.05 -17.45
C GLY A 43 2.57 -0.50 -16.04
N VAL A 44 3.79 -0.52 -15.51
CA VAL A 44 4.06 -0.95 -14.14
C VAL A 44 3.41 0.00 -13.13
N SER A 45 3.53 1.31 -13.32
CA SER A 45 2.91 2.31 -12.43
C SER A 45 1.39 2.17 -12.36
N VAL A 46 0.73 2.00 -13.51
CA VAL A 46 -0.73 1.78 -13.58
C VAL A 46 -1.12 0.49 -12.85
N LEU A 47 -0.39 -0.61 -13.07
CA LEU A 47 -0.66 -1.89 -12.44
C LEU A 47 -0.47 -1.81 -10.92
N VAL A 48 0.66 -1.25 -10.46
CA VAL A 48 0.96 -1.08 -9.03
C VAL A 48 -0.09 -0.19 -8.37
N THR A 49 -0.49 0.91 -9.01
CA THR A 49 -1.53 1.80 -8.51
C THR A 49 -2.87 1.08 -8.41
N ALA A 50 -3.31 0.37 -9.45
CA ALA A 50 -4.60 -0.32 -9.45
C ALA A 50 -4.66 -1.42 -8.39
N VAL A 51 -3.66 -2.30 -8.33
CA VAL A 51 -3.60 -3.40 -7.36
C VAL A 51 -3.38 -2.86 -5.94
N GLY A 52 -2.44 -1.94 -5.77
CA GLY A 52 -2.11 -1.35 -4.48
C GLY A 52 -3.29 -0.58 -3.88
N THR A 53 -3.97 0.25 -4.67
CA THR A 53 -5.15 0.99 -4.22
C THR A 53 -6.29 0.04 -3.83
N THR A 54 -6.60 -0.96 -4.64
CA THR A 54 -7.68 -1.92 -4.35
C THR A 54 -7.41 -2.66 -3.06
N LEU A 55 -6.21 -3.22 -2.91
CA LEU A 55 -5.79 -3.97 -1.73
C LEU A 55 -5.73 -3.07 -0.50
N GLY A 56 -5.19 -1.86 -0.65
CA GLY A 56 -5.09 -0.86 0.40
C GLY A 56 -6.45 -0.39 0.93
N VAL A 57 -7.40 -0.13 0.04
CA VAL A 57 -8.78 0.24 0.45
C VAL A 57 -9.41 -0.89 1.25
N ILE A 58 -9.34 -2.14 0.77
CA ILE A 58 -9.93 -3.29 1.47
C ILE A 58 -9.32 -3.43 2.88
N LEU A 59 -8.00 -3.44 2.99
CA LEU A 59 -7.32 -3.60 4.29
C LEU A 59 -7.61 -2.42 5.23
N THR A 60 -7.53 -1.19 4.73
CA THR A 60 -7.79 0.02 5.52
C THR A 60 -9.21 0.06 6.05
N MET A 61 -10.20 -0.29 5.20
CA MET A 61 -11.61 -0.34 5.60
C MET A 61 -11.88 -1.43 6.64
N LEU A 62 -11.31 -2.63 6.45
CA LEU A 62 -11.42 -3.72 7.43
C LEU A 62 -10.81 -3.35 8.77
N MET A 63 -9.57 -2.82 8.77
CA MET A 63 -8.90 -2.39 10.00
C MET A 63 -9.66 -1.25 10.69
N GLY A 64 -10.09 -0.23 9.95
CA GLY A 64 -10.87 0.88 10.47
C GLY A 64 -12.19 0.44 11.10
N TYR A 65 -12.89 -0.50 10.45
CA TYR A 65 -14.14 -1.07 10.98
C TYR A 65 -13.90 -1.83 12.28
N VAL A 66 -12.94 -2.74 12.33
CA VAL A 66 -12.63 -3.53 13.54
C VAL A 66 -12.22 -2.60 14.69
N LEU A 67 -11.38 -1.61 14.43
CA LEU A 67 -10.92 -0.65 15.44
C LEU A 67 -11.99 0.35 15.88
N SER A 68 -13.07 0.51 15.11
CA SER A 68 -14.19 1.38 15.50
C SER A 68 -15.10 0.75 16.56
N ARG A 69 -15.04 -0.58 16.76
CA ARG A 69 -15.92 -1.32 17.67
C ARG A 69 -15.40 -1.28 19.10
N SER A 70 -16.26 -0.80 20.03
CA SER A 70 -15.93 -0.70 21.46
C SER A 70 -15.85 -2.06 22.17
N ASN A 71 -16.62 -3.05 21.69
CA ASN A 71 -16.73 -4.38 22.30
C ASN A 71 -15.48 -5.28 22.12
N TYR A 72 -14.49 -4.84 21.35
CA TYR A 72 -13.27 -5.61 21.15
C TYR A 72 -12.27 -5.35 22.28
N LYS A 73 -12.00 -6.36 23.11
CA LYS A 73 -11.14 -6.23 24.33
C LYS A 73 -9.73 -5.68 24.05
N LEU A 74 -9.19 -5.94 22.86
CA LEU A 74 -7.85 -5.52 22.46
C LEU A 74 -7.85 -4.22 21.63
N ASN A 75 -8.98 -3.53 21.51
CA ASN A 75 -9.11 -2.31 20.70
C ASN A 75 -8.07 -1.24 21.08
N GLY A 76 -7.83 -1.02 22.38
CA GLY A 76 -6.82 -0.08 22.86
C GLY A 76 -5.41 -0.44 22.38
N PHE A 77 -5.03 -1.70 22.51
CA PHE A 77 -3.72 -2.19 22.07
C PHE A 77 -3.53 -2.03 20.55
N PHE A 78 -4.48 -2.51 19.74
CA PHE A 78 -4.37 -2.36 18.28
C PHE A 78 -4.43 -0.92 17.81
N THR A 79 -5.22 -0.09 18.49
CA THR A 79 -5.21 1.36 18.23
C THR A 79 -3.83 1.94 18.49
N MET A 80 -3.16 1.58 19.57
CA MET A 80 -1.81 2.04 19.88
C MET A 80 -0.80 1.56 18.83
N VAL A 81 -0.88 0.30 18.41
CA VAL A 81 -0.03 -0.25 17.33
C VAL A 81 -0.19 0.51 16.02
N VAL A 82 -1.39 0.98 15.69
CA VAL A 82 -1.64 1.81 14.50
C VAL A 82 -1.11 3.24 14.68
N PHE A 83 -1.20 3.81 15.89
CA PHE A 83 -0.74 5.17 16.18
C PHE A 83 0.78 5.30 16.27
N ILE A 84 1.49 4.28 16.77
CA ILE A 84 2.96 4.32 16.92
C ILE A 84 3.67 4.65 15.60
N PRO A 85 3.41 3.98 14.46
CA PRO A 85 4.06 4.31 13.20
C PRO A 85 3.70 5.70 12.65
N MET A 86 2.57 6.27 13.07
CA MET A 86 2.20 7.62 12.68
C MET A 86 3.08 8.68 13.36
N ILE A 87 3.48 8.44 14.60
CA ILE A 87 4.32 9.36 15.38
C ILE A 87 5.81 9.10 15.12
N PHE A 88 6.19 7.82 15.06
CA PHE A 88 7.58 7.39 14.86
C PHE A 88 7.77 6.90 13.42
N ASN A 89 8.18 7.80 12.54
CA ASN A 89 8.55 7.41 11.18
C ASN A 89 10.03 6.98 11.17
N GLY A 90 10.27 5.71 10.86
CA GLY A 90 11.63 5.16 10.77
C GLY A 90 12.44 5.67 9.58
N GLY A 91 11.84 6.46 8.69
CA GLY A 91 12.49 7.00 7.50
C GLY A 91 12.70 5.96 6.39
N MET A 92 13.30 6.43 5.30
CA MET A 92 13.51 5.62 4.09
C MET A 92 14.44 4.42 4.34
N ILE A 93 15.49 4.59 5.14
CA ILE A 93 16.50 3.55 5.41
C ILE A 93 15.86 2.36 6.13
N SER A 94 15.07 2.63 7.17
CA SER A 94 14.39 1.57 7.94
C SER A 94 13.39 0.81 7.08
N SER A 95 12.61 1.51 6.24
CA SER A 95 11.67 0.90 5.30
C SER A 95 12.40 0.01 4.28
N TYR A 96 13.54 0.45 3.77
CA TYR A 96 14.37 -0.33 2.85
C TYR A 96 14.90 -1.62 3.51
N VAL A 97 15.43 -1.53 4.74
CA VAL A 97 15.95 -2.69 5.48
C VAL A 97 14.84 -3.71 5.76
N VAL A 98 13.67 -3.26 6.21
CA VAL A 98 12.52 -4.14 6.45
C VAL A 98 12.09 -4.85 5.17
N ASN A 99 11.96 -4.14 4.06
CA ASN A 99 11.53 -4.72 2.79
C ASN A 99 12.54 -5.69 2.19
N THR A 100 13.84 -5.41 2.33
CA THR A 100 14.89 -6.21 1.67
C THR A 100 15.42 -7.35 2.53
N GLN A 101 15.52 -7.15 3.84
CA GLN A 101 16.12 -8.15 4.73
C GLN A 101 15.08 -8.96 5.52
N LEU A 102 14.01 -8.32 5.99
CA LEU A 102 13.00 -8.99 6.78
C LEU A 102 11.96 -9.69 5.90
N LEU A 103 11.45 -8.99 4.87
CA LEU A 103 10.41 -9.50 3.97
C LEU A 103 10.96 -10.18 2.71
N ASN A 104 12.26 -10.07 2.47
CA ASN A 104 12.98 -10.68 1.33
C ASN A 104 12.36 -10.35 -0.05
N LEU A 105 11.80 -9.14 -0.20
CA LEU A 105 11.05 -8.68 -1.38
C LEU A 105 11.96 -8.00 -2.42
N LYS A 106 13.25 -8.37 -2.50
CA LYS A 106 14.17 -7.82 -3.50
C LYS A 106 13.64 -8.10 -4.91
N ASN A 107 13.62 -7.06 -5.75
CA ASN A 107 13.20 -7.13 -7.17
C ASN A 107 11.77 -7.67 -7.39
N SER A 108 10.86 -7.46 -6.44
CA SER A 108 9.45 -7.85 -6.55
C SER A 108 8.55 -6.61 -6.63
N ILE A 109 7.46 -6.70 -7.42
CA ILE A 109 6.40 -5.68 -7.48
C ILE A 109 5.76 -5.48 -6.09
N TRP A 110 5.73 -6.53 -5.27
CA TRP A 110 5.22 -6.46 -3.89
C TRP A 110 6.00 -5.50 -3.00
N SER A 111 7.29 -5.29 -3.29
CA SER A 111 8.11 -4.29 -2.58
C SER A 111 7.60 -2.85 -2.76
N LEU A 112 6.92 -2.58 -3.87
CA LEU A 112 6.29 -1.27 -4.14
C LEU A 112 4.87 -1.18 -3.56
N ILE A 113 4.14 -2.30 -3.53
CA ILE A 113 2.74 -2.33 -3.10
C ILE A 113 2.61 -2.35 -1.59
N LEU A 114 3.31 -3.26 -0.88
CA LEU A 114 3.09 -3.52 0.53
C LEU A 114 3.35 -2.32 1.47
N PRO A 115 4.44 -1.55 1.32
CA PRO A 115 4.73 -0.46 2.25
C PRO A 115 3.69 0.67 2.24
N LEU A 116 3.06 0.91 1.09
CA LEU A 116 2.07 1.96 0.91
C LEU A 116 0.62 1.47 1.10
N CYS A 117 0.42 0.14 1.20
CA CYS A 117 -0.90 -0.49 1.22
C CYS A 117 -1.75 -0.03 2.41
N VAL A 118 -1.15 0.14 3.59
CA VAL A 118 -1.85 0.57 4.80
C VAL A 118 -1.16 1.80 5.38
N SER A 119 -1.84 2.92 5.33
CA SER A 119 -1.44 4.15 6.02
C SER A 119 -2.16 4.26 7.36
N SER A 120 -1.42 4.46 8.45
CA SER A 120 -1.98 4.68 9.79
C SER A 120 -2.97 5.83 9.81
N PHE A 121 -2.67 6.91 9.08
CA PHE A 121 -3.56 8.06 8.95
C PHE A 121 -4.92 7.68 8.34
N ASN A 122 -4.92 6.93 7.24
CA ASN A 122 -6.14 6.47 6.59
C ASN A 122 -6.97 5.54 7.50
N VAL A 123 -6.30 4.67 8.26
CA VAL A 123 -6.97 3.78 9.24
C VAL A 123 -7.67 4.58 10.33
N VAL A 124 -7.04 5.65 10.85
CA VAL A 124 -7.63 6.54 11.86
C VAL A 124 -8.85 7.28 11.32
N ILE A 125 -8.78 7.78 10.07
CA ILE A 125 -9.93 8.40 9.41
C ILE A 125 -11.07 7.39 9.30
N CYS A 126 -10.80 6.18 8.81
CA CYS A 126 -11.81 5.12 8.71
C CYS A 126 -12.42 4.77 10.06
N LYS A 127 -11.59 4.58 11.10
CA LYS A 127 -12.05 4.32 12.47
C LYS A 127 -13.01 5.39 12.96
N THR A 128 -12.63 6.66 12.80
CA THR A 128 -13.44 7.79 13.24
C THR A 128 -14.76 7.85 12.48
N PHE A 129 -14.72 7.70 11.17
CA PHE A 129 -15.91 7.69 10.32
C PHE A 129 -16.90 6.59 10.74
N PHE A 130 -16.42 5.34 10.88
CA PHE A 130 -17.27 4.23 11.29
C PHE A 130 -17.87 4.43 12.69
N LYS A 131 -17.10 4.99 13.61
CA LYS A 131 -17.57 5.28 14.96
C LYS A 131 -18.66 6.36 14.99
N THR A 132 -18.55 7.36 14.11
CA THR A 132 -19.47 8.51 14.08
C THR A 132 -20.73 8.23 13.25
N ASN A 133 -20.57 7.57 12.10
CA ASN A 133 -21.66 7.43 11.12
C ASN A 133 -22.42 6.11 11.22
N ILE A 134 -21.92 5.12 11.96
CA ILE A 134 -22.61 3.84 12.14
C ILE A 134 -22.86 3.63 13.62
N PRO A 135 -24.05 4.00 14.12
CA PRO A 135 -24.42 3.80 15.53
C PRO A 135 -24.33 2.32 15.93
N GLU A 136 -23.93 2.09 17.17
CA GLU A 136 -23.78 0.73 17.71
C GLU A 136 -25.13 -0.02 17.74
N SER A 137 -26.23 0.72 17.96
CA SER A 137 -27.59 0.19 17.93
C SER A 137 -27.99 -0.50 16.61
N VAL A 138 -27.51 0.01 15.47
CA VAL A 138 -27.76 -0.62 14.15
C VAL A 138 -27.07 -1.98 14.05
N ILE A 139 -25.89 -2.08 14.63
CA ILE A 139 -25.13 -3.33 14.62
C ILE A 139 -25.69 -4.35 15.59
N GLU A 140 -26.09 -3.90 16.79
CA GLU A 140 -26.75 -4.75 17.78
C GLU A 140 -28.07 -5.31 17.23
N SER A 141 -28.89 -4.47 16.59
CA SER A 141 -30.13 -4.93 15.95
C SER A 141 -29.84 -6.01 14.88
N ALA A 142 -28.85 -5.80 14.02
CA ALA A 142 -28.46 -6.76 13.01
C ALA A 142 -27.91 -8.07 13.63
N GLN A 143 -27.26 -8.01 14.80
CA GLN A 143 -26.80 -9.20 15.52
C GLN A 143 -27.99 -9.98 16.12
N ILE A 144 -28.98 -9.27 16.64
CA ILE A 144 -30.24 -9.89 17.14
C ILE A 144 -30.95 -10.60 15.99
N ASP A 145 -30.94 -10.04 14.78
CA ASP A 145 -31.47 -10.65 13.56
C ASP A 145 -30.61 -11.83 13.04
N GLY A 146 -29.56 -12.22 13.76
CA GLY A 146 -28.70 -13.35 13.43
C GLY A 146 -27.64 -13.06 12.36
N ALA A 147 -27.38 -11.81 12.01
CA ALA A 147 -26.34 -11.47 11.03
C ALA A 147 -24.93 -11.68 11.61
N THR A 148 -24.06 -12.33 10.84
CA THR A 148 -22.64 -12.47 11.19
C THR A 148 -21.88 -11.15 11.03
N GLN A 149 -20.75 -10.98 11.71
CA GLN A 149 -19.93 -9.76 11.62
C GLN A 149 -19.52 -9.42 10.17
N PHE A 150 -19.21 -10.41 9.35
CA PHE A 150 -18.91 -10.21 7.93
C PHE A 150 -20.13 -9.75 7.12
N GLN A 151 -21.32 -10.24 7.44
CA GLN A 151 -22.54 -9.79 6.79
C GLN A 151 -22.88 -8.35 7.17
N ILE A 152 -22.71 -7.98 8.44
CA ILE A 152 -22.87 -6.61 8.93
C ILE A 152 -21.89 -5.67 8.21
N PHE A 153 -20.62 -6.06 8.14
CA PHE A 153 -19.63 -5.28 7.42
C PHE A 153 -19.98 -5.12 5.95
N GLY A 154 -20.29 -6.22 5.24
CA GLY A 154 -20.53 -6.20 3.78
C GLY A 154 -21.86 -5.56 3.38
N LYS A 155 -22.94 -5.82 4.15
CA LYS A 155 -24.30 -5.37 3.78
C LYS A 155 -24.71 -4.04 4.41
N ILE A 156 -24.13 -3.66 5.53
CA ILE A 156 -24.49 -2.43 6.25
C ILE A 156 -23.34 -1.42 6.21
N ALA A 157 -22.15 -1.79 6.72
CA ALA A 157 -21.05 -0.85 6.88
C ALA A 157 -20.47 -0.37 5.54
N LEU A 158 -20.19 -1.27 4.60
CA LEU A 158 -19.63 -0.92 3.30
C LEU A 158 -20.54 -0.01 2.45
N PRO A 159 -21.86 -0.28 2.29
CA PRO A 159 -22.72 0.61 1.52
C PRO A 159 -22.85 2.00 2.11
N LEU A 160 -22.90 2.11 3.46
CA LEU A 160 -22.96 3.39 4.16
C LEU A 160 -21.65 4.17 4.07
N SER A 161 -20.52 3.49 3.85
CA SER A 161 -19.19 4.10 3.77
C SER A 161 -18.69 4.35 2.35
N LYS A 162 -19.55 4.30 1.33
CA LYS A 162 -19.15 4.59 -0.07
C LYS A 162 -18.37 5.91 -0.24
N PRO A 163 -18.79 7.05 0.36
CA PRO A 163 -18.03 8.30 0.23
C PRO A 163 -16.64 8.20 0.88
N LEU A 164 -16.52 7.51 2.01
CA LEU A 164 -15.24 7.24 2.65
C LEU A 164 -14.34 6.39 1.77
N MET A 165 -14.89 5.31 1.17
CA MET A 165 -14.14 4.44 0.26
C MET A 165 -13.55 5.22 -0.92
N ALA A 166 -14.35 6.12 -1.52
CA ALA A 166 -13.87 6.97 -2.62
C ALA A 166 -12.74 7.90 -2.17
N THR A 167 -12.83 8.49 -0.98
CA THR A 167 -11.78 9.35 -0.43
C THR A 167 -10.48 8.58 -0.16
N ILE A 168 -10.58 7.41 0.48
CA ILE A 168 -9.39 6.57 0.76
C ILE A 168 -8.77 6.05 -0.54
N ALA A 169 -9.59 5.64 -1.51
CA ALA A 169 -9.11 5.23 -2.83
C ALA A 169 -8.32 6.34 -3.52
N LEU A 170 -8.84 7.58 -3.44
CA LEU A 170 -8.18 8.75 -4.01
C LEU A 170 -6.83 9.02 -3.32
N PHE A 171 -6.76 9.01 -2.00
CA PHE A 171 -5.51 9.21 -1.26
C PHE A 171 -4.47 8.14 -1.59
N LEU A 172 -4.86 6.88 -1.65
CA LEU A 172 -3.97 5.79 -2.00
C LEU A 172 -3.51 5.88 -3.47
N THR A 173 -4.42 6.22 -4.39
CA THR A 173 -4.07 6.40 -5.81
C THR A 173 -3.00 7.47 -5.99
N PHE A 174 -3.14 8.62 -5.32
CA PHE A 174 -2.10 9.66 -5.34
C PHE A 174 -0.79 9.18 -4.69
N GLY A 175 -0.86 8.41 -3.62
CA GLY A 175 0.32 7.86 -2.96
C GLY A 175 1.12 6.88 -3.83
N TYR A 176 0.43 6.08 -4.65
CA TYR A 176 1.07 5.13 -5.56
C TYR A 176 1.53 5.75 -6.89
N TRP A 177 0.86 6.82 -7.33
CA TRP A 177 1.16 7.47 -8.61
C TRP A 177 2.40 8.36 -8.54
N ASN A 178 2.79 8.84 -7.37
CA ASN A 178 3.85 9.86 -7.20
C ASN A 178 5.28 9.28 -7.16
#